data_01fe0f6001f62405f68f03f987cd2265
#
_entry.id   01fe0f6001f62405f68f03f987cd2265
#
_cell.length_a   1.000
_cell.length_b   1.000
_cell.length_c   1.000
_cell.angle_alpha   90.00
_cell.angle_beta   90.00
_cell.angle_gamma   90.00
#
_symmetry.space_group_name_H-M   'P 1'
#
loop_
_entity.id
_entity.type
_entity.pdbx_description
1 polymer ?
#
loop_
_entity_poly.entity_id
_entity_poly.type
_entity_poly.pdbx_seq_one_letter_code
_entity_poly.pdbx_strand_id
1 'polypeptide(L)'
;DSHTTMVNGAAVLGWGVGGIEAEAAMLGQPISMLIPEVVGFELTGEMVEGTTGTDLVLKVVEMLRNLGVVGKFVEFCGAGLDHLPLADRATIANMAPEYGATCGFFPIDGETLRYLRNTGRDEDRIALVEAYAKENGFWRDADYAPIYTTTLSLDMGTIVPAISGPKRPQDYVALTEGQTAFRREMEETFKRPMGKKVAVRGEDYTMESGKVVIASITSCTNTSNPYVMIGAGLVARKAAALGLNRKPWVKTSLAPGSQVVSAYLEAAGLQEDLDKIGFNLVGYGCTTCIGNSGPIQPELSEAIAEGDLVATSVLSGNRNFEGRISPDVRANYLASPPLVVAYALAGTMDINLAADPIAQTPDGKDVDRKHIWPTTREIAELVEQTVTREAFQSKYADVFKGDEKWRSVETTKAETYDWPAASTYIQNPPYFQGMGSEPGTISNIEGAKVLLVLGDMVTTDHISPAGSFAASSPAGKYLLDRQVQPREFNSYGSRRGNHEVMMRGTFANIRIKNEMLDGVEGGYTKGPDGSQMSIFDAAMAYQDSQTPLVIFGGAQYGAGSSRDHANSPTRTHVRPASTICAASMAQRSSGQCSG
;
A
#
# COMPACT_ATOMS: atom_id res chain seq x y z
N ASP A 1 5.95 7.75 8.02
CA ASP A 1 6.07 6.92 6.85
C ASP A 1 5.47 7.61 5.62
N SER A 2 5.47 6.95 4.45
CA SER A 2 4.98 7.54 3.20
C SER A 2 3.50 7.97 3.24
N HIS A 3 2.69 7.40 4.13
CA HIS A 3 1.27 7.74 4.29
C HIS A 3 0.98 8.76 5.38
N THR A 4 2.00 9.38 5.96
CA THR A 4 1.86 10.57 6.83
C THR A 4 1.14 11.72 6.12
N THR A 5 1.18 11.74 4.78
CA THR A 5 0.41 12.68 3.95
C THR A 5 -1.08 12.70 4.24
N MET A 6 -1.65 11.69 4.90
CA MET A 6 -3.03 11.66 5.35
C MET A 6 -3.43 12.88 6.20
N VAL A 7 -2.49 13.42 7.00
CA VAL A 7 -2.75 14.58 7.87
C VAL A 7 -3.07 15.85 7.09
N ASN A 8 -2.70 15.91 5.81
CA ASN A 8 -3.03 17.03 4.93
C ASN A 8 -4.55 17.16 4.70
N GLY A 9 -5.33 16.09 4.89
CA GLY A 9 -6.80 16.13 4.87
C GLY A 9 -7.37 16.98 5.99
N ALA A 10 -6.67 17.12 7.12
CA ALA A 10 -6.99 18.00 8.23
C ALA A 10 -6.20 19.33 8.16
N ALA A 11 -5.64 19.65 7.01
CA ALA A 11 -4.84 20.84 6.74
C ALA A 11 -3.55 20.95 7.56
N VAL A 12 -3.00 19.83 7.98
CA VAL A 12 -1.67 19.76 8.60
C VAL A 12 -0.67 19.38 7.52
N LEU A 13 0.25 20.29 7.19
CA LEU A 13 1.24 20.04 6.15
C LEU A 13 2.21 18.93 6.60
N GLY A 14 2.19 17.83 5.89
CA GLY A 14 3.07 16.70 6.15
C GLY A 14 3.30 15.88 4.89
N TRP A 15 4.50 15.30 4.80
CA TRP A 15 4.82 14.28 3.80
C TRP A 15 5.76 13.23 4.38
N GLY A 16 5.74 12.06 3.76
CA GLY A 16 6.63 10.98 4.14
C GLY A 16 8.04 11.24 3.62
N VAL A 17 9.03 11.00 4.48
CA VAL A 17 10.44 11.07 4.14
C VAL A 17 11.10 9.71 4.31
N GLY A 18 12.23 9.49 3.68
CA GLY A 18 13.08 8.32 3.90
C GLY A 18 13.81 8.36 5.24
N GLY A 19 14.46 7.25 5.59
CA GLY A 19 15.24 7.15 6.83
C GLY A 19 16.37 8.18 6.90
N ILE A 20 17.05 8.40 5.79
CA ILE A 20 18.19 9.36 5.72
C ILE A 20 17.73 10.79 6.02
N GLU A 21 16.60 11.24 5.44
CA GLU A 21 16.05 12.56 5.72
C GLU A 21 15.57 12.67 7.18
N ALA A 22 14.97 11.59 7.71
CA ALA A 22 14.57 11.55 9.12
C ALA A 22 15.78 11.64 10.04
N GLU A 23 16.86 10.91 9.76
CA GLU A 23 18.13 10.97 10.51
C GLU A 23 18.77 12.36 10.43
N ALA A 24 18.80 12.97 9.24
CA ALA A 24 19.30 14.34 9.07
C ALA A 24 18.49 15.33 9.93
N ALA A 25 17.16 15.23 9.92
CA ALA A 25 16.29 16.08 10.75
C ALA A 25 16.52 15.86 12.25
N MET A 26 16.69 14.61 12.71
CA MET A 26 17.01 14.29 14.11
C MET A 26 18.37 14.83 14.54
N LEU A 27 19.35 14.88 13.65
CA LEU A 27 20.68 15.45 13.89
C LEU A 27 20.73 16.96 13.70
N GLY A 28 19.60 17.61 13.36
CA GLY A 28 19.54 19.05 13.12
C GLY A 28 20.23 19.51 11.83
N GLN A 29 20.41 18.60 10.88
CA GLN A 29 20.99 18.93 9.58
C GLN A 29 19.92 19.51 8.64
N PRO A 30 20.23 20.54 7.85
CA PRO A 30 19.31 21.10 6.88
C PRO A 30 19.11 20.13 5.69
N ILE A 31 17.88 20.02 5.23
CA ILE A 31 17.54 19.32 4.00
C ILE A 31 17.23 20.36 2.93
N SER A 32 17.99 20.35 1.84
CA SER A 32 17.77 21.24 0.71
C SER A 32 16.72 20.65 -0.23
N MET A 33 15.76 21.48 -0.64
CA MET A 33 14.80 21.13 -1.68
C MET A 33 14.55 22.33 -2.60
N LEU A 34 14.21 22.03 -3.86
CA LEU A 34 13.71 23.06 -4.77
C LEU A 34 12.33 23.52 -4.28
N ILE A 35 12.03 24.80 -4.47
CA ILE A 35 10.66 25.32 -4.25
C ILE A 35 9.74 24.54 -5.19
N PRO A 36 8.75 23.77 -4.66
CA PRO A 36 7.92 22.94 -5.51
C PRO A 36 6.92 23.77 -6.33
N GLU A 37 6.63 23.28 -7.51
CA GLU A 37 5.44 23.72 -8.24
C GLU A 37 4.18 23.29 -7.47
N VAL A 38 3.12 24.11 -7.55
CA VAL A 38 1.82 23.79 -6.93
C VAL A 38 0.79 23.59 -8.02
N VAL A 39 0.15 22.44 -8.01
CA VAL A 39 -0.97 22.07 -8.88
C VAL A 39 -2.27 22.32 -8.11
N GLY A 40 -3.12 23.22 -8.60
CA GLY A 40 -4.48 23.38 -8.10
C GLY A 40 -5.38 22.27 -8.63
N PHE A 41 -6.04 21.54 -7.75
CA PHE A 41 -7.04 20.53 -8.13
C PHE A 41 -8.41 20.99 -7.68
N GLU A 42 -9.18 21.54 -8.63
CA GLU A 42 -10.52 22.07 -8.39
C GLU A 42 -11.56 20.96 -8.39
N LEU A 43 -12.27 20.82 -7.27
CA LEU A 43 -13.41 19.92 -7.11
C LEU A 43 -14.70 20.72 -7.24
N THR A 44 -15.61 20.27 -8.08
CA THR A 44 -16.95 20.85 -8.28
C THR A 44 -18.03 19.81 -8.10
N GLY A 45 -19.29 20.24 -7.97
CA GLY A 45 -20.43 19.33 -7.80
C GLY A 45 -20.37 18.51 -6.52
N GLU A 46 -21.16 17.44 -6.50
CA GLU A 46 -21.23 16.47 -5.41
C GLU A 46 -21.29 15.04 -5.95
N MET A 47 -20.86 14.06 -5.13
CA MET A 47 -20.88 12.64 -5.55
C MET A 47 -22.31 12.12 -5.65
N VAL A 48 -22.54 11.26 -6.64
CA VAL A 48 -23.85 10.66 -6.87
C VAL A 48 -24.09 9.45 -5.98
N GLU A 49 -25.35 9.09 -5.75
CA GLU A 49 -25.76 7.92 -4.96
C GLU A 49 -25.07 6.63 -5.46
N GLY A 50 -24.56 5.85 -4.52
CA GLY A 50 -23.90 4.56 -4.80
C GLY A 50 -22.41 4.65 -5.12
N THR A 51 -21.82 5.84 -5.13
CA THR A 51 -20.36 6.07 -5.20
C THR A 51 -19.77 6.28 -3.81
N THR A 52 -18.46 6.16 -3.70
CA THR A 52 -17.72 6.25 -2.44
C THR A 52 -16.50 7.18 -2.58
N GLY A 53 -15.96 7.67 -1.46
CA GLY A 53 -14.70 8.41 -1.46
C GLY A 53 -13.54 7.64 -2.07
N THR A 54 -13.59 6.29 -2.06
CA THR A 54 -12.62 5.44 -2.75
C THR A 54 -12.70 5.63 -4.27
N ASP A 55 -13.89 5.65 -4.85
CA ASP A 55 -14.07 5.84 -6.30
C ASP A 55 -13.51 7.21 -6.72
N LEU A 56 -13.76 8.24 -5.93
CA LEU A 56 -13.20 9.58 -6.14
C LEU A 56 -11.67 9.57 -6.09
N VAL A 57 -11.07 8.98 -5.05
CA VAL A 57 -9.61 8.99 -4.92
C VAL A 57 -8.92 8.21 -6.04
N LEU A 58 -9.49 7.09 -6.49
CA LEU A 58 -8.93 6.34 -7.62
C LEU A 58 -8.92 7.18 -8.91
N LYS A 59 -9.97 7.99 -9.14
CA LYS A 59 -10.02 8.93 -10.28
C LYS A 59 -9.00 10.06 -10.13
N VAL A 60 -8.84 10.62 -8.95
CA VAL A 60 -7.82 11.63 -8.65
C VAL A 60 -6.41 11.08 -8.90
N VAL A 61 -6.14 9.83 -8.49
CA VAL A 61 -4.86 9.15 -8.73
C VAL A 61 -4.57 9.03 -10.23
N GLU A 62 -5.54 8.60 -11.02
CA GLU A 62 -5.40 8.52 -12.47
C GLU A 62 -5.06 9.88 -13.08
N MET A 63 -5.85 10.91 -12.77
CA MET A 63 -5.70 12.26 -13.35
C MET A 63 -4.34 12.89 -13.01
N LEU A 64 -3.91 12.80 -11.75
CA LEU A 64 -2.64 13.37 -11.29
C LEU A 64 -1.43 12.59 -11.82
N ARG A 65 -1.53 11.26 -11.96
CA ARG A 65 -0.49 10.47 -12.62
C ARG A 65 -0.34 10.84 -14.10
N ASN A 66 -1.45 11.03 -14.79
CA ASN A 66 -1.45 11.45 -16.19
C ASN A 66 -0.85 12.85 -16.38
N LEU A 67 -1.09 13.77 -15.44
CA LEU A 67 -0.46 15.09 -15.44
C LEU A 67 1.05 15.04 -15.15
N GLY A 68 1.50 14.10 -14.31
CA GLY A 68 2.89 14.03 -13.88
C GLY A 68 3.22 15.04 -12.78
N VAL A 69 2.91 14.67 -11.53
CA VAL A 69 3.05 15.55 -10.34
C VAL A 69 4.21 15.19 -9.43
N VAL A 70 5.17 14.39 -9.91
CA VAL A 70 6.35 14.01 -9.12
C VAL A 70 7.14 15.24 -8.70
N GLY A 71 7.41 15.38 -7.39
CA GLY A 71 8.10 16.53 -6.81
C GLY A 71 7.27 17.80 -6.70
N LYS A 72 5.96 17.74 -7.04
CA LYS A 72 5.04 18.88 -6.91
C LYS A 72 4.15 18.74 -5.67
N PHE A 73 3.58 19.85 -5.25
CA PHE A 73 2.47 19.88 -4.30
C PHE A 73 1.17 19.92 -5.06
N VAL A 74 0.14 19.28 -4.52
CA VAL A 74 -1.22 19.37 -5.01
C VAL A 74 -2.07 20.05 -3.94
N GLU A 75 -2.77 21.13 -4.30
CA GLU A 75 -3.71 21.80 -3.41
C GLU A 75 -5.12 21.62 -3.94
N PHE A 76 -5.99 21.06 -3.09
CA PHE A 76 -7.39 20.84 -3.43
C PHE A 76 -8.23 22.08 -3.10
N CYS A 77 -9.02 22.53 -4.06
CA CYS A 77 -9.84 23.75 -3.97
C CYS A 77 -11.20 23.53 -4.64
N GLY A 78 -11.99 24.59 -4.75
CA GLY A 78 -13.27 24.59 -5.42
C GLY A 78 -14.48 24.38 -4.50
N ALA A 79 -15.68 24.62 -5.05
CA ALA A 79 -16.95 24.55 -4.31
C ALA A 79 -17.32 23.12 -3.89
N GLY A 80 -16.84 22.10 -4.58
CA GLY A 80 -17.08 20.70 -4.22
C GLY A 80 -16.57 20.32 -2.83
N LEU A 81 -15.62 21.07 -2.27
CA LEU A 81 -15.14 20.85 -0.90
C LEU A 81 -16.24 21.00 0.16
N ASP A 82 -17.32 21.73 -0.12
CA ASP A 82 -18.45 21.88 0.80
C ASP A 82 -19.24 20.57 0.97
N HIS A 83 -19.14 19.66 0.01
CA HIS A 83 -19.79 18.34 -0.01
C HIS A 83 -18.83 17.21 0.30
N LEU A 84 -17.54 17.48 0.63
CA LEU A 84 -16.51 16.49 0.85
C LEU A 84 -16.15 16.38 2.34
N PRO A 85 -16.58 15.30 3.04
CA PRO A 85 -16.23 15.08 4.44
C PRO A 85 -14.71 14.98 4.63
N LEU A 86 -14.22 15.33 5.81
CA LEU A 86 -12.78 15.26 6.11
C LEU A 86 -12.22 13.85 5.93
N ALA A 87 -13.00 12.81 6.19
CA ALA A 87 -12.57 11.42 5.98
C ALA A 87 -12.22 11.13 4.50
N ASP A 88 -12.98 11.68 3.56
CA ASP A 88 -12.68 11.57 2.12
C ASP A 88 -11.46 12.41 1.74
N ARG A 89 -11.33 13.65 2.29
CA ARG A 89 -10.12 14.47 2.12
C ARG A 89 -8.88 13.74 2.61
N ALA A 90 -8.96 13.09 3.77
CA ALA A 90 -7.89 12.30 4.34
C ALA A 90 -7.53 11.08 3.45
N THR A 91 -8.53 10.43 2.84
CA THR A 91 -8.33 9.34 1.89
C THR A 91 -7.57 9.81 0.65
N ILE A 92 -7.95 10.96 0.09
CA ILE A 92 -7.26 11.58 -1.06
C ILE A 92 -5.83 11.97 -0.68
N ALA A 93 -5.65 12.66 0.44
CA ALA A 93 -4.33 13.09 0.91
C ALA A 93 -3.40 11.91 1.20
N ASN A 94 -3.94 10.81 1.74
CA ASN A 94 -3.19 9.58 2.03
C ASN A 94 -2.54 8.98 0.77
N MET A 95 -3.22 9.06 -0.38
CA MET A 95 -2.72 8.50 -1.63
C MET A 95 -1.78 9.44 -2.41
N ALA A 96 -1.23 10.47 -1.77
CA ALA A 96 -0.22 11.34 -2.42
C ALA A 96 0.98 10.57 -2.99
N PRO A 97 1.56 9.57 -2.30
CA PRO A 97 2.60 8.73 -2.89
C PRO A 97 2.15 7.96 -4.13
N GLU A 98 0.88 7.53 -4.17
CA GLU A 98 0.32 6.76 -5.28
C GLU A 98 0.09 7.63 -6.51
N TYR A 99 -0.40 8.88 -6.37
CA TYR A 99 -0.44 9.78 -7.52
C TYR A 99 0.89 10.49 -7.79
N GLY A 100 1.89 10.35 -6.91
CA GLY A 100 3.26 10.76 -7.15
C GLY A 100 3.60 12.18 -6.68
N ALA A 101 2.70 12.88 -6.00
CA ALA A 101 2.98 14.19 -5.43
C ALA A 101 3.68 14.10 -4.07
N THR A 102 4.36 15.16 -3.67
CA THR A 102 4.94 15.29 -2.33
C THR A 102 3.85 15.28 -1.27
N CYS A 103 2.75 16.00 -1.50
CA CYS A 103 1.55 15.98 -0.67
C CYS A 103 0.32 16.40 -1.48
N GLY A 104 -0.87 16.06 -0.97
CA GLY A 104 -2.16 16.57 -1.43
C GLY A 104 -2.83 17.30 -0.28
N PHE A 105 -2.92 18.61 -0.37
CA PHE A 105 -3.24 19.51 0.72
C PHE A 105 -4.65 20.04 0.64
N PHE A 106 -5.34 20.11 1.77
CA PHE A 106 -6.70 20.67 1.89
C PHE A 106 -6.69 21.92 2.78
N PRO A 107 -7.62 22.86 2.57
CA PRO A 107 -7.71 24.06 3.40
C PRO A 107 -8.34 23.77 4.77
N ILE A 108 -8.11 24.69 5.72
CA ILE A 108 -8.81 24.72 7.01
C ILE A 108 -10.18 25.36 6.80
N ASP A 109 -11.25 24.67 7.19
CA ASP A 109 -12.63 25.18 7.11
C ASP A 109 -13.51 24.59 8.23
N GLY A 110 -14.83 24.81 8.14
CA GLY A 110 -15.79 24.29 9.11
C GLY A 110 -15.77 22.76 9.26
N GLU A 111 -15.41 22.04 8.18
CA GLU A 111 -15.26 20.59 8.20
C GLU A 111 -14.10 20.15 9.09
N THR A 112 -12.99 20.89 9.05
CA THR A 112 -11.85 20.67 9.96
C THR A 112 -12.26 20.80 11.42
N LEU A 113 -13.04 21.83 11.76
CA LEU A 113 -13.53 22.04 13.12
C LEU A 113 -14.51 20.92 13.55
N ARG A 114 -15.40 20.49 12.66
CA ARG A 114 -16.33 19.39 12.89
C ARG A 114 -15.56 18.10 13.20
N TYR A 115 -14.52 17.79 12.45
CA TYR A 115 -13.67 16.64 12.69
C TYR A 115 -12.97 16.72 14.06
N LEU A 116 -12.40 17.87 14.41
CA LEU A 116 -11.74 18.05 15.71
C LEU A 116 -12.71 17.81 16.87
N ARG A 117 -13.96 18.30 16.75
CA ARG A 117 -15.02 18.08 17.74
C ARG A 117 -15.40 16.62 17.86
N ASN A 118 -15.65 15.96 16.73
CA ASN A 118 -16.05 14.55 16.67
C ASN A 118 -14.95 13.60 17.17
N THR A 119 -13.68 13.97 17.02
CA THR A 119 -12.53 13.19 17.50
C THR A 119 -12.08 13.55 18.92
N GLY A 120 -12.86 14.36 19.65
CA GLY A 120 -12.72 14.54 21.08
C GLY A 120 -11.85 15.69 21.55
N ARG A 121 -11.53 16.67 20.67
CA ARG A 121 -10.80 17.88 21.08
C ARG A 121 -11.71 18.79 21.89
N ASP A 122 -11.09 19.56 22.80
CA ASP A 122 -11.79 20.51 23.65
C ASP A 122 -12.24 21.74 22.85
N GLU A 123 -13.38 22.34 23.20
CA GLU A 123 -13.94 23.49 22.51
C GLU A 123 -12.99 24.71 22.52
N ASP A 124 -12.23 24.91 23.62
CA ASP A 124 -11.22 25.98 23.67
C ASP A 124 -10.11 25.78 22.63
N ARG A 125 -9.69 24.52 22.42
CA ARG A 125 -8.71 24.17 21.38
C ARG A 125 -9.30 24.40 19.98
N ILE A 126 -10.54 24.04 19.76
CA ILE A 126 -11.24 24.24 18.49
C ILE A 126 -11.39 25.72 18.18
N ALA A 127 -11.81 26.52 19.16
CA ALA A 127 -11.91 27.97 19.04
C ALA A 127 -10.54 28.63 18.74
N LEU A 128 -9.48 28.13 19.38
CA LEU A 128 -8.10 28.59 19.10
C LEU A 128 -7.68 28.29 17.66
N VAL A 129 -7.96 27.09 17.15
CA VAL A 129 -7.66 26.69 15.77
C VAL A 129 -8.38 27.61 14.79
N GLU A 130 -9.67 27.86 15.01
CA GLU A 130 -10.47 28.73 14.17
C GLU A 130 -9.94 30.17 14.17
N ALA A 131 -9.72 30.76 15.35
CA ALA A 131 -9.22 32.13 15.49
C ALA A 131 -7.83 32.29 14.85
N TYR A 132 -6.93 31.34 15.12
CA TYR A 132 -5.57 31.36 14.56
C TYR A 132 -5.58 31.25 13.02
N ALA A 133 -6.39 30.32 12.49
CA ALA A 133 -6.48 30.12 11.05
C ALA A 133 -7.03 31.35 10.32
N LYS A 134 -8.06 32.01 10.89
CA LYS A 134 -8.64 33.24 10.34
C LYS A 134 -7.65 34.41 10.41
N GLU A 135 -6.99 34.61 11.54
CA GLU A 135 -6.05 35.72 11.74
C GLU A 135 -4.82 35.61 10.82
N ASN A 136 -4.35 34.39 10.55
CA ASN A 136 -3.19 34.17 9.69
C ASN A 136 -3.53 33.93 8.22
N GLY A 137 -4.80 34.05 7.80
CA GLY A 137 -5.20 33.86 6.41
C GLY A 137 -5.14 32.39 5.92
N PHE A 138 -5.16 31.41 6.84
CA PHE A 138 -5.20 29.98 6.52
C PHE A 138 -6.62 29.42 6.41
N TRP A 139 -7.63 30.22 6.82
CA TRP A 139 -9.02 29.84 6.70
C TRP A 139 -9.47 29.89 5.24
N ARG A 140 -10.18 28.85 4.80
CA ARG A 140 -10.73 28.81 3.44
C ARG A 140 -11.63 30.01 3.18
N ASP A 141 -11.31 30.73 2.14
CA ASP A 141 -12.12 31.80 1.58
C ASP A 141 -12.62 31.35 0.21
N ALA A 142 -13.95 31.27 0.05
CA ALA A 142 -14.55 30.80 -1.19
C ALA A 142 -14.37 31.81 -2.35
N ASP A 143 -14.13 33.07 -2.02
CA ASP A 143 -13.96 34.17 -3.00
C ASP A 143 -12.47 34.34 -3.40
N TYR A 144 -11.55 33.71 -2.69
CA TYR A 144 -10.12 33.77 -3.00
C TYR A 144 -9.71 32.69 -4.01
N ALA A 145 -9.20 33.11 -5.15
CA ALA A 145 -8.70 32.26 -6.21
C ALA A 145 -7.16 32.32 -6.27
N PRO A 146 -6.45 31.38 -5.69
CA PRO A 146 -4.99 31.27 -5.77
C PRO A 146 -4.51 31.09 -7.21
N ILE A 147 -3.33 31.61 -7.53
CA ILE A 147 -2.66 31.37 -8.81
C ILE A 147 -1.76 30.14 -8.66
N TYR A 148 -2.12 29.07 -9.34
CA TYR A 148 -1.36 27.83 -9.37
C TYR A 148 -0.44 27.76 -10.60
N THR A 149 0.60 26.93 -10.53
CA THR A 149 1.45 26.64 -11.69
C THR A 149 0.65 25.95 -12.79
N THR A 150 -0.24 25.03 -12.40
CA THR A 150 -1.16 24.30 -13.29
C THR A 150 -2.45 24.03 -12.53
N THR A 151 -3.58 23.98 -13.23
CA THR A 151 -4.88 23.66 -12.64
C THR A 151 -5.52 22.47 -13.35
N LEU A 152 -6.08 21.54 -12.58
CA LEU A 152 -7.01 20.50 -13.01
C LEU A 152 -8.39 20.77 -12.41
N SER A 153 -9.45 20.33 -13.07
CA SER A 153 -10.81 20.38 -12.54
C SER A 153 -11.50 19.03 -12.67
N LEU A 154 -12.28 18.65 -11.66
CA LEU A 154 -13.08 17.42 -11.64
C LEU A 154 -14.47 17.72 -11.06
N ASP A 155 -15.49 17.46 -11.85
CA ASP A 155 -16.88 17.43 -11.38
C ASP A 155 -17.15 16.08 -10.69
N MET A 156 -17.36 16.11 -9.37
CA MET A 156 -17.64 14.91 -8.57
C MET A 156 -18.94 14.20 -8.97
N GLY A 157 -19.87 14.91 -9.65
CA GLY A 157 -21.06 14.31 -10.25
C GLY A 157 -20.78 13.34 -11.39
N THR A 158 -19.55 13.33 -11.94
CA THR A 158 -19.12 12.39 -12.98
C THR A 158 -18.50 11.12 -12.43
N ILE A 159 -18.28 11.01 -11.12
CA ILE A 159 -17.68 9.84 -10.49
C ILE A 159 -18.65 8.67 -10.58
N VAL A 160 -18.10 7.51 -10.94
CA VAL A 160 -18.81 6.23 -10.99
C VAL A 160 -18.09 5.19 -10.13
N PRO A 161 -18.77 4.15 -9.64
CA PRO A 161 -18.11 3.05 -8.96
C PRO A 161 -16.98 2.47 -9.81
N ALA A 162 -15.81 2.24 -9.20
CA ALA A 162 -14.60 1.92 -9.91
C ALA A 162 -13.69 0.97 -9.14
N ILE A 163 -12.75 0.38 -9.86
CA ILE A 163 -11.61 -0.37 -9.34
C ILE A 163 -10.33 0.15 -9.98
N SER A 164 -9.17 -0.16 -9.42
CA SER A 164 -7.89 0.10 -10.08
C SER A 164 -7.01 -1.15 -10.09
N GLY A 165 -6.52 -1.49 -11.25
CA GLY A 165 -5.69 -2.68 -11.47
C GLY A 165 -5.55 -3.04 -12.94
N PRO A 166 -4.79 -4.10 -13.23
CA PRO A 166 -4.38 -5.19 -12.32
C PRO A 166 -3.04 -5.01 -11.59
N LYS A 167 -2.30 -3.93 -11.84
CA LYS A 167 -0.91 -3.83 -11.36
C LYS A 167 -0.56 -2.52 -10.65
N ARG A 168 -1.30 -1.43 -10.90
CA ARG A 168 -0.95 -0.10 -10.40
C ARG A 168 -2.17 0.67 -9.91
N PRO A 169 -2.02 1.56 -8.92
CA PRO A 169 -3.13 2.36 -8.39
C PRO A 169 -3.79 3.29 -9.42
N GLN A 170 -3.05 3.73 -10.43
CA GLN A 170 -3.55 4.60 -11.51
C GLN A 170 -4.24 3.85 -12.66
N ASP A 171 -4.23 2.53 -12.66
CA ASP A 171 -4.93 1.71 -13.68
C ASP A 171 -6.44 1.71 -13.38
N TYR A 172 -7.06 2.90 -13.50
CA TYR A 172 -8.47 3.13 -13.19
C TYR A 172 -9.38 2.44 -14.20
N VAL A 173 -10.39 1.74 -13.70
CA VAL A 173 -11.40 1.04 -14.50
C VAL A 173 -12.78 1.27 -13.88
N ALA A 174 -13.72 1.85 -14.66
CA ALA A 174 -15.11 1.93 -14.23
C ALA A 174 -15.67 0.52 -14.00
N LEU A 175 -16.48 0.33 -12.96
CA LEU A 175 -17.00 -0.99 -12.57
C LEU A 175 -17.77 -1.68 -13.71
N THR A 176 -18.45 -0.90 -14.55
CA THR A 176 -19.16 -1.40 -15.76
C THR A 176 -18.22 -2.04 -16.78
N GLU A 177 -16.95 -1.62 -16.81
CA GLU A 177 -15.94 -2.10 -17.73
C GLU A 177 -15.01 -3.16 -17.09
N GLY A 178 -15.21 -3.47 -15.82
CA GLY A 178 -14.30 -4.33 -15.03
C GLY A 178 -14.03 -5.68 -15.68
N GLN A 179 -15.08 -6.37 -16.13
CA GLN A 179 -14.97 -7.66 -16.81
C GLN A 179 -14.24 -7.55 -18.15
N THR A 180 -14.62 -6.59 -18.97
CA THR A 180 -14.00 -6.37 -20.29
C THR A 180 -12.53 -6.02 -20.16
N ALA A 181 -12.19 -5.13 -19.22
CA ALA A 181 -10.82 -4.78 -18.92
C ALA A 181 -10.00 -5.98 -18.42
N PHE A 182 -10.56 -6.79 -17.52
CA PHE A 182 -9.88 -8.01 -17.04
C PHE A 182 -9.58 -8.98 -18.20
N ARG A 183 -10.56 -9.25 -19.08
CA ARG A 183 -10.37 -10.13 -20.23
C ARG A 183 -9.31 -9.62 -21.20
N ARG A 184 -9.29 -8.30 -21.45
CA ARG A 184 -8.24 -7.66 -22.25
C ARG A 184 -6.85 -7.84 -21.63
N GLU A 185 -6.71 -7.62 -20.31
CA GLU A 185 -5.45 -7.83 -19.61
C GLU A 185 -4.98 -9.29 -19.66
N MET A 186 -5.88 -10.25 -19.63
CA MET A 186 -5.55 -11.67 -19.80
C MET A 186 -4.88 -11.94 -21.15
N GLU A 187 -5.39 -11.33 -22.22
CA GLU A 187 -4.88 -11.49 -23.58
C GLU A 187 -3.57 -10.70 -23.81
N GLU A 188 -3.57 -9.40 -23.47
CA GLU A 188 -2.50 -8.48 -23.83
C GLU A 188 -1.33 -8.51 -22.85
N THR A 189 -1.62 -8.51 -21.54
CA THR A 189 -0.61 -8.36 -20.48
C THR A 189 -0.13 -9.71 -19.95
N PHE A 190 -1.06 -10.58 -19.57
CA PHE A 190 -0.70 -11.88 -18.98
C PHE A 190 -0.42 -12.94 -20.05
N LYS A 191 -0.95 -12.77 -21.25
CA LYS A 191 -0.82 -13.71 -22.40
C LYS A 191 -1.20 -15.13 -21.99
N ARG A 192 -2.33 -15.26 -21.32
CA ARG A 192 -2.89 -16.52 -20.84
C ARG A 192 -4.31 -16.69 -21.32
N PRO A 193 -4.70 -17.91 -21.77
CA PRO A 193 -6.07 -18.17 -22.23
C PRO A 193 -7.05 -18.16 -21.06
N MET A 194 -8.27 -17.68 -21.31
CA MET A 194 -9.40 -17.84 -20.43
C MET A 194 -9.96 -19.27 -20.50
N GLY A 195 -10.70 -19.70 -19.46
CA GLY A 195 -11.47 -20.93 -19.44
C GLY A 195 -10.68 -22.22 -19.14
N LYS A 196 -9.37 -22.16 -18.89
CA LYS A 196 -8.61 -23.31 -18.39
C LYS A 196 -9.00 -23.58 -16.94
N LYS A 197 -9.51 -24.79 -16.67
CA LYS A 197 -9.93 -25.21 -15.33
C LYS A 197 -8.99 -26.28 -14.78
N VAL A 198 -8.63 -26.14 -13.50
CA VAL A 198 -7.79 -27.10 -12.76
C VAL A 198 -8.55 -27.53 -11.52
N ALA A 199 -8.67 -28.83 -11.29
CA ALA A 199 -9.31 -29.35 -10.09
C ALA A 199 -8.47 -29.03 -8.84
N VAL A 200 -9.12 -28.65 -7.75
CA VAL A 200 -8.45 -28.43 -6.46
C VAL A 200 -8.49 -29.73 -5.67
N ARG A 201 -7.33 -30.19 -5.23
CA ARG A 201 -7.23 -31.45 -4.52
C ARG A 201 -8.02 -31.43 -3.21
N GLY A 202 -8.95 -32.38 -3.05
CA GLY A 202 -9.77 -32.50 -1.85
C GLY A 202 -11.00 -31.59 -1.80
N GLU A 203 -11.24 -30.80 -2.86
CA GLU A 203 -12.36 -29.88 -2.95
C GLU A 203 -13.27 -30.25 -4.14
N ASP A 204 -14.52 -29.79 -4.10
CA ASP A 204 -15.53 -30.04 -5.12
C ASP A 204 -15.60 -28.94 -6.20
N TYR A 205 -14.64 -28.03 -6.20
CA TYR A 205 -14.56 -26.93 -7.16
C TYR A 205 -13.25 -26.93 -7.96
N THR A 206 -13.23 -26.14 -9.03
CA THR A 206 -12.04 -25.95 -9.88
C THR A 206 -11.51 -24.53 -9.77
N MET A 207 -10.20 -24.36 -9.96
CA MET A 207 -9.58 -23.07 -10.18
C MET A 207 -9.49 -22.74 -11.66
N GLU A 208 -9.64 -21.45 -11.97
CA GLU A 208 -9.48 -20.87 -13.29
C GLU A 208 -8.95 -19.44 -13.18
N SER A 209 -8.41 -18.90 -14.27
CA SER A 209 -7.95 -17.51 -14.29
C SER A 209 -9.11 -16.56 -14.01
N GLY A 210 -8.83 -15.51 -13.21
CA GLY A 210 -9.82 -14.52 -12.79
C GLY A 210 -10.47 -14.81 -11.43
N LYS A 211 -10.32 -16.02 -10.87
CA LYS A 211 -10.84 -16.27 -9.52
C LYS A 211 -10.14 -15.41 -8.49
N VAL A 212 -10.95 -14.77 -7.64
CA VAL A 212 -10.48 -13.97 -6.49
C VAL A 212 -10.11 -14.91 -5.37
N VAL A 213 -8.84 -15.03 -5.07
CA VAL A 213 -8.34 -15.89 -3.97
C VAL A 213 -8.05 -15.12 -2.68
N ILE A 214 -7.94 -13.80 -2.76
CA ILE A 214 -7.79 -12.91 -1.60
C ILE A 214 -8.74 -11.73 -1.75
N ALA A 215 -9.59 -11.51 -0.75
CA ALA A 215 -10.41 -10.32 -0.61
C ALA A 215 -10.18 -9.71 0.77
N SER A 216 -9.63 -8.48 0.84
CA SER A 216 -9.19 -7.92 2.11
C SER A 216 -9.63 -6.47 2.29
N ILE A 217 -10.32 -6.22 3.42
CA ILE A 217 -10.53 -4.86 3.93
C ILE A 217 -9.32 -4.52 4.80
N THR A 218 -8.42 -3.68 4.28
CA THR A 218 -7.09 -3.47 4.86
C THR A 218 -6.59 -2.04 4.61
N SER A 219 -5.49 -1.66 5.27
CA SER A 219 -4.79 -0.40 5.08
C SER A 219 -5.37 0.78 5.83
N CYS A 220 -4.51 1.78 6.07
CA CYS A 220 -4.88 3.05 6.69
C CYS A 220 -5.73 3.96 5.79
N THR A 221 -5.72 3.75 4.47
CA THR A 221 -6.38 4.63 3.50
C THR A 221 -7.90 4.59 3.65
N ASN A 222 -8.51 3.48 3.27
CA ASN A 222 -9.97 3.35 3.26
C ASN A 222 -10.54 3.04 4.65
N THR A 223 -9.83 2.28 5.48
CA THR A 223 -10.35 1.86 6.80
C THR A 223 -10.43 2.99 7.83
N SER A 224 -9.80 4.13 7.58
CA SER A 224 -9.97 5.35 8.39
C SER A 224 -11.24 6.12 8.05
N ASN A 225 -11.91 5.78 6.97
CA ASN A 225 -13.13 6.42 6.51
C ASN A 225 -14.36 5.64 7.00
N PRO A 226 -15.14 6.18 7.97
CA PRO A 226 -16.28 5.46 8.53
C PRO A 226 -17.39 5.20 7.52
N TYR A 227 -17.56 6.05 6.50
CA TYR A 227 -18.60 5.88 5.50
C TYR A 227 -18.43 4.60 4.70
N VAL A 228 -17.20 4.32 4.22
CA VAL A 228 -16.94 3.10 3.45
C VAL A 228 -16.87 1.86 4.34
N MET A 229 -16.47 2.00 5.60
CA MET A 229 -16.44 0.88 6.55
C MET A 229 -17.85 0.47 7.00
N ILE A 230 -18.70 1.41 7.36
CA ILE A 230 -20.12 1.16 7.65
C ILE A 230 -20.82 0.64 6.39
N GLY A 231 -20.51 1.19 5.21
CA GLY A 231 -21.01 0.68 3.93
C GLY A 231 -20.67 -0.79 3.70
N ALA A 232 -19.42 -1.20 3.97
CA ALA A 232 -19.01 -2.60 3.86
C ALA A 232 -19.77 -3.52 4.85
N GLY A 233 -19.92 -3.07 6.09
CA GLY A 233 -20.70 -3.78 7.10
C GLY A 233 -22.18 -3.93 6.71
N LEU A 234 -22.79 -2.91 6.12
CA LEU A 234 -24.17 -2.97 5.61
C LEU A 234 -24.32 -3.92 4.42
N VAL A 235 -23.35 -3.94 3.50
CA VAL A 235 -23.32 -4.95 2.42
C VAL A 235 -23.25 -6.35 3.01
N ALA A 236 -22.40 -6.57 4.01
CA ALA A 236 -22.27 -7.85 4.71
C ALA A 236 -23.58 -8.25 5.39
N ARG A 237 -24.25 -7.32 6.10
CA ARG A 237 -25.55 -7.51 6.75
C ARG A 237 -26.62 -7.96 5.76
N LYS A 238 -26.77 -7.22 4.66
CA LYS A 238 -27.77 -7.53 3.62
C LYS A 238 -27.44 -8.86 2.91
N ALA A 239 -26.18 -9.16 2.66
CA ALA A 239 -25.75 -10.43 2.10
C ALA A 239 -26.03 -11.61 3.04
N ALA A 240 -25.66 -11.49 4.31
CA ALA A 240 -25.91 -12.52 5.34
C ALA A 240 -27.42 -12.79 5.53
N ALA A 241 -28.26 -11.74 5.50
CA ALA A 241 -29.71 -11.87 5.57
C ALA A 241 -30.33 -12.64 4.39
N LEU A 242 -29.66 -12.62 3.23
CA LEU A 242 -30.03 -13.41 2.04
C LEU A 242 -29.40 -14.80 2.04
N GLY A 243 -28.69 -15.20 3.09
CA GLY A 243 -28.00 -16.49 3.18
C GLY A 243 -26.76 -16.60 2.30
N LEU A 244 -26.20 -15.48 1.84
CA LEU A 244 -24.98 -15.47 1.03
C LEU A 244 -23.73 -15.60 1.90
N ASN A 245 -22.69 -16.19 1.31
CA ASN A 245 -21.37 -16.27 1.91
C ASN A 245 -20.28 -16.05 0.85
N ARG A 246 -19.05 -15.75 1.28
CA ARG A 246 -17.89 -15.73 0.38
C ARG A 246 -17.71 -17.09 -0.29
N LYS A 247 -17.09 -17.10 -1.48
CA LYS A 247 -16.76 -18.37 -2.13
C LYS A 247 -15.67 -19.12 -1.34
N PRO A 248 -15.68 -20.47 -1.33
CA PRO A 248 -14.78 -21.28 -0.51
C PRO A 248 -13.28 -21.05 -0.81
N TRP A 249 -12.94 -20.71 -2.04
CA TRP A 249 -11.57 -20.40 -2.46
C TRP A 249 -11.10 -18.98 -2.10
N VAL A 250 -11.98 -18.11 -1.54
CA VAL A 250 -11.62 -16.73 -1.21
C VAL A 250 -11.15 -16.65 0.24
N LYS A 251 -9.92 -16.27 0.44
CA LYS A 251 -9.39 -15.88 1.75
C LYS A 251 -9.79 -14.45 2.05
N THR A 252 -10.57 -14.24 3.10
CA THR A 252 -11.02 -12.91 3.53
C THR A 252 -10.32 -12.47 4.80
N SER A 253 -10.19 -11.16 5.00
CA SER A 253 -9.66 -10.56 6.24
C SER A 253 -10.14 -9.13 6.43
N LEU A 254 -10.23 -8.71 7.70
CA LEU A 254 -10.47 -7.34 8.13
C LEU A 254 -9.27 -6.87 8.97
N ALA A 255 -8.59 -5.81 8.52
CA ALA A 255 -7.49 -5.20 9.24
C ALA A 255 -7.60 -3.67 9.21
N PRO A 256 -8.41 -3.08 10.10
CA PRO A 256 -8.61 -1.64 10.13
C PRO A 256 -7.38 -0.89 10.63
N GLY A 257 -7.29 0.40 10.29
CA GLY A 257 -6.18 1.25 10.69
C GLY A 257 -6.17 1.63 12.18
N SER A 258 -7.28 1.45 12.90
CA SER A 258 -7.45 1.92 14.26
C SER A 258 -8.48 1.07 15.03
N GLN A 259 -8.30 0.96 16.34
CA GLN A 259 -9.25 0.30 17.25
C GLN A 259 -10.62 1.01 17.33
N VAL A 260 -10.69 2.29 16.99
CA VAL A 260 -11.97 3.03 16.91
C VAL A 260 -12.87 2.44 15.82
N VAL A 261 -12.28 1.92 14.72
CA VAL A 261 -13.04 1.26 13.65
C VAL A 261 -13.78 0.04 14.19
N SER A 262 -13.09 -0.82 14.93
CA SER A 262 -13.74 -1.97 15.58
C SER A 262 -14.84 -1.53 16.55
N ALA A 263 -14.61 -0.48 17.33
CA ALA A 263 -15.59 0.03 18.28
C ALA A 263 -16.90 0.48 17.61
N TYR A 264 -16.82 1.26 16.52
CA TYR A 264 -18.05 1.70 15.86
C TYR A 264 -18.71 0.59 15.04
N LEU A 265 -17.96 -0.35 14.47
CA LEU A 265 -18.54 -1.54 13.81
C LEU A 265 -19.27 -2.44 14.80
N GLU A 266 -18.71 -2.64 15.99
CA GLU A 266 -19.37 -3.35 17.11
C GLU A 266 -20.63 -2.62 17.57
N ALA A 267 -20.55 -1.29 17.81
CA ALA A 267 -21.68 -0.47 18.21
C ALA A 267 -22.82 -0.47 17.19
N ALA A 268 -22.49 -0.54 15.89
CA ALA A 268 -23.45 -0.68 14.80
C ALA A 268 -23.99 -2.11 14.61
N GLY A 269 -23.44 -3.11 15.34
CA GLY A 269 -23.72 -4.53 15.17
C GLY A 269 -23.26 -5.09 13.81
N LEU A 270 -22.31 -4.41 13.14
CA LEU A 270 -21.84 -4.77 11.80
C LEU A 270 -20.65 -5.72 11.83
N GLN A 271 -19.91 -5.79 12.93
CA GLN A 271 -18.80 -6.72 13.08
C GLN A 271 -19.26 -8.17 12.97
N GLU A 272 -20.36 -8.52 13.64
CA GLU A 272 -20.94 -9.86 13.56
C GLU A 272 -21.37 -10.23 12.13
N ASP A 273 -21.89 -9.27 11.36
CA ASP A 273 -22.33 -9.50 9.99
C ASP A 273 -21.11 -9.69 9.05
N LEU A 274 -20.03 -8.94 9.27
CA LEU A 274 -18.74 -9.14 8.57
C LEU A 274 -18.15 -10.52 8.91
N ASP A 275 -18.17 -10.93 10.19
CA ASP A 275 -17.66 -12.23 10.65
C ASP A 275 -18.44 -13.39 10.02
N LYS A 276 -19.78 -13.29 9.88
CA LYS A 276 -20.63 -14.32 9.23
C LYS A 276 -20.20 -14.61 7.81
N ILE A 277 -19.76 -13.61 7.05
CA ILE A 277 -19.28 -13.79 5.68
C ILE A 277 -17.76 -13.94 5.59
N GLY A 278 -17.07 -14.08 6.72
CA GLY A 278 -15.66 -14.42 6.84
C GLY A 278 -14.69 -13.26 6.92
N PHE A 279 -15.14 -12.00 7.00
CA PHE A 279 -14.26 -10.83 7.19
C PHE A 279 -13.95 -10.63 8.69
N ASN A 280 -13.23 -11.59 9.26
CA ASN A 280 -12.82 -11.55 10.65
C ASN A 280 -11.69 -10.54 10.88
N LEU A 281 -11.70 -9.91 12.06
CA LEU A 281 -10.59 -9.05 12.50
C LEU A 281 -9.33 -9.89 12.72
N VAL A 282 -8.28 -9.62 11.93
CA VAL A 282 -6.99 -10.34 11.98
C VAL A 282 -5.85 -9.50 12.55
N GLY A 283 -6.04 -8.20 12.68
CA GLY A 283 -5.05 -7.25 13.17
C GLY A 283 -5.40 -5.82 12.80
N TYR A 284 -4.50 -4.89 13.07
CA TYR A 284 -4.64 -3.48 12.75
C TYR A 284 -3.53 -3.00 11.83
N GLY A 285 -3.85 -2.11 10.89
CA GLY A 285 -2.90 -1.45 9.99
C GLY A 285 -2.69 -2.17 8.66
N CYS A 286 -1.49 -2.02 8.10
CA CYS A 286 -1.15 -2.51 6.77
C CYS A 286 -0.81 -4.01 6.81
N THR A 287 -1.80 -4.89 6.76
CA THR A 287 -1.59 -6.35 6.71
C THR A 287 -1.47 -6.85 5.26
N THR A 288 -2.58 -7.08 4.57
CA THR A 288 -2.59 -7.58 3.18
C THR A 288 -1.92 -6.62 2.21
N CYS A 289 -2.07 -5.32 2.40
CA CYS A 289 -1.48 -4.31 1.52
C CYS A 289 0.07 -4.38 1.42
N ILE A 290 0.75 -5.03 2.35
CA ILE A 290 2.21 -5.27 2.34
C ILE A 290 2.58 -6.77 2.31
N GLY A 291 1.65 -7.64 1.94
CA GLY A 291 1.92 -9.07 1.81
C GLY A 291 1.93 -9.86 3.13
N ASN A 292 1.34 -9.32 4.20
CA ASN A 292 1.30 -9.99 5.51
C ASN A 292 0.00 -10.79 5.76
N SER A 293 -0.75 -11.14 4.72
CA SER A 293 -1.94 -11.99 4.86
C SER A 293 -1.62 -13.45 5.19
N GLY A 294 -0.36 -13.84 5.11
CA GLY A 294 0.02 -15.25 5.12
C GLY A 294 -0.35 -15.98 3.82
N PRO A 295 0.02 -17.26 3.70
CA PRO A 295 -0.22 -18.04 2.48
C PRO A 295 -1.72 -18.28 2.25
N ILE A 296 -2.11 -18.51 1.00
CA ILE A 296 -3.39 -19.12 0.67
C ILE A 296 -3.34 -20.63 0.98
N GLN A 297 -4.46 -21.32 0.82
CA GLN A 297 -4.50 -22.77 1.01
C GLN A 297 -3.51 -23.45 0.06
N PRO A 298 -2.71 -24.44 0.53
CA PRO A 298 -1.68 -25.11 -0.30
C PRO A 298 -2.26 -25.72 -1.58
N GLU A 299 -3.45 -26.31 -1.49
CA GLU A 299 -4.16 -26.93 -2.62
C GLU A 299 -4.54 -25.92 -3.71
N LEU A 300 -4.88 -24.69 -3.31
CA LEU A 300 -5.12 -23.58 -4.25
C LEU A 300 -3.84 -23.13 -4.92
N SER A 301 -2.75 -23.00 -4.13
CA SER A 301 -1.44 -22.62 -4.66
C SER A 301 -0.93 -23.65 -5.66
N GLU A 302 -1.08 -24.96 -5.36
CA GLU A 302 -0.74 -26.05 -6.26
C GLU A 302 -1.55 -25.98 -7.58
N ALA A 303 -2.87 -25.80 -7.50
CA ALA A 303 -3.73 -25.72 -8.68
C ALA A 303 -3.41 -24.47 -9.54
N ILE A 304 -3.11 -23.33 -8.92
CA ILE A 304 -2.70 -22.11 -9.63
C ILE A 304 -1.38 -22.34 -10.38
N ALA A 305 -0.40 -22.97 -9.73
CA ALA A 305 0.89 -23.27 -10.33
C ALA A 305 0.80 -24.30 -11.45
N GLU A 306 0.07 -25.41 -11.25
CA GLU A 306 -0.17 -26.45 -12.26
C GLU A 306 -0.86 -25.89 -13.51
N GLY A 307 -1.85 -25.02 -13.27
CA GLY A 307 -2.61 -24.39 -14.34
C GLY A 307 -1.90 -23.26 -15.04
N ASP A 308 -0.83 -22.71 -14.47
CA ASP A 308 -0.25 -21.41 -14.81
C ASP A 308 -1.34 -20.33 -14.88
N LEU A 309 -2.22 -20.33 -13.85
CA LEU A 309 -3.41 -19.50 -13.80
C LEU A 309 -3.09 -18.08 -13.34
N VAL A 310 -3.88 -17.11 -13.77
CA VAL A 310 -3.86 -15.74 -13.24
C VAL A 310 -4.90 -15.64 -12.13
N ALA A 311 -4.51 -16.00 -10.91
CA ALA A 311 -5.31 -15.75 -9.73
C ALA A 311 -5.32 -14.25 -9.38
N THR A 312 -6.41 -13.78 -8.76
CA THR A 312 -6.62 -12.36 -8.49
C THR A 312 -6.81 -12.05 -7.02
N SER A 313 -6.51 -10.82 -6.63
CA SER A 313 -6.87 -10.26 -5.32
C SER A 313 -7.66 -8.96 -5.48
N VAL A 314 -8.57 -8.71 -4.52
CA VAL A 314 -9.28 -7.44 -4.39
C VAL A 314 -9.08 -6.92 -2.98
N LEU A 315 -8.58 -5.70 -2.84
CA LEU A 315 -8.27 -5.13 -1.53
C LEU A 315 -8.61 -3.65 -1.46
N SER A 316 -9.00 -3.18 -0.29
CA SER A 316 -9.24 -1.76 -0.03
C SER A 316 -7.95 -1.00 0.30
N GLY A 317 -6.82 -1.52 -0.11
CA GLY A 317 -5.52 -0.90 0.06
C GLY A 317 -5.27 0.27 -0.88
N ASN A 318 -4.03 0.73 -0.89
CA ASN A 318 -3.57 1.83 -1.75
C ASN A 318 -2.50 1.41 -2.75
N ARG A 319 -1.98 0.18 -2.65
CA ARG A 319 -0.97 -0.39 -3.57
C ARG A 319 -1.31 -1.82 -3.95
N ASN A 320 -1.19 -2.10 -5.23
CA ASN A 320 -1.53 -3.39 -5.84
C ASN A 320 -0.43 -3.91 -6.77
N PHE A 321 0.82 -3.54 -6.50
CA PHE A 321 1.94 -3.98 -7.33
C PHE A 321 2.05 -5.50 -7.36
N GLU A 322 2.40 -6.04 -8.53
CA GLU A 322 2.59 -7.48 -8.72
C GLU A 322 3.69 -8.02 -7.79
N GLY A 323 3.45 -9.17 -7.18
CA GLY A 323 4.36 -9.79 -6.21
C GLY A 323 4.37 -9.16 -4.82
N ARG A 324 3.60 -8.07 -4.59
CA ARG A 324 3.51 -7.41 -3.28
C ARG A 324 2.52 -8.09 -2.35
N ILE A 325 1.34 -8.46 -2.85
CA ILE A 325 0.23 -8.96 -2.03
C ILE A 325 0.42 -10.43 -1.66
N SER A 326 0.70 -11.25 -2.66
CA SER A 326 0.97 -12.68 -2.53
C SER A 326 1.79 -13.16 -3.72
N PRO A 327 2.70 -14.14 -3.54
CA PRO A 327 3.43 -14.75 -4.66
C PRO A 327 2.51 -15.52 -5.63
N ASP A 328 1.37 -16.01 -5.15
CA ASP A 328 0.41 -16.79 -5.94
C ASP A 328 -0.53 -15.93 -6.79
N VAL A 329 -0.54 -14.60 -6.56
CA VAL A 329 -1.49 -13.68 -7.21
C VAL A 329 -0.76 -12.76 -8.19
N ARG A 330 -1.22 -12.75 -9.44
CA ARG A 330 -0.61 -11.92 -10.50
C ARG A 330 -1.40 -10.64 -10.78
N ALA A 331 -2.72 -10.67 -10.63
CA ALA A 331 -3.59 -9.53 -10.87
C ALA A 331 -4.19 -9.03 -9.55
N ASN A 332 -3.90 -7.78 -9.20
CA ASN A 332 -4.30 -7.20 -7.93
C ASN A 332 -5.14 -5.95 -8.18
N TYR A 333 -6.31 -5.86 -7.55
CA TYR A 333 -7.24 -4.76 -7.74
C TYR A 333 -7.50 -4.01 -6.45
N LEU A 334 -7.44 -2.68 -6.53
CA LEU A 334 -7.90 -1.78 -5.47
C LEU A 334 -9.39 -1.51 -5.67
N ALA A 335 -10.13 -1.54 -4.58
CA ALA A 335 -11.57 -1.29 -4.58
C ALA A 335 -12.02 -0.71 -3.23
N SER A 336 -13.19 -0.08 -3.19
CA SER A 336 -13.81 0.33 -1.93
C SER A 336 -14.11 -0.88 -1.04
N PRO A 337 -14.10 -0.74 0.30
CA PRO A 337 -14.47 -1.80 1.22
C PRO A 337 -15.81 -2.51 0.88
N PRO A 338 -16.90 -1.80 0.51
CA PRO A 338 -18.12 -2.46 0.04
C PRO A 338 -17.92 -3.33 -1.21
N LEU A 339 -17.12 -2.86 -2.18
CA LEU A 339 -16.81 -3.65 -3.37
C LEU A 339 -15.91 -4.86 -3.07
N VAL A 340 -15.01 -4.76 -2.10
CA VAL A 340 -14.23 -5.93 -1.63
C VAL A 340 -15.14 -7.03 -1.13
N VAL A 341 -16.18 -6.69 -0.36
CA VAL A 341 -17.20 -7.65 0.09
C VAL A 341 -17.94 -8.24 -1.11
N ALA A 342 -18.39 -7.42 -2.06
CA ALA A 342 -19.09 -7.88 -3.24
C ALA A 342 -18.25 -8.85 -4.10
N TYR A 343 -16.97 -8.56 -4.30
CA TYR A 343 -16.06 -9.46 -5.03
C TYR A 343 -15.75 -10.76 -4.26
N ALA A 344 -15.78 -10.76 -2.93
CA ALA A 344 -15.66 -11.99 -2.14
C ALA A 344 -16.87 -12.91 -2.32
N LEU A 345 -18.06 -12.33 -2.44
CA LEU A 345 -19.31 -13.06 -2.74
C LEU A 345 -19.33 -13.59 -4.18
N ALA A 346 -18.89 -12.79 -5.15
CA ALA A 346 -18.78 -13.20 -6.56
C ALA A 346 -17.67 -14.24 -6.78
N GLY A 347 -16.52 -14.09 -6.13
CA GLY A 347 -15.36 -14.99 -6.19
C GLY A 347 -14.58 -14.93 -7.50
N THR A 348 -14.85 -13.95 -8.36
CA THR A 348 -14.18 -13.80 -9.67
C THR A 348 -14.12 -12.34 -10.10
N MET A 349 -13.08 -11.99 -10.86
CA MET A 349 -12.98 -10.72 -11.59
C MET A 349 -13.65 -10.79 -12.98
N ASP A 350 -13.88 -12.00 -13.51
CA ASP A 350 -14.59 -12.19 -14.77
C ASP A 350 -16.12 -12.10 -14.59
N ILE A 351 -16.54 -10.93 -14.13
CA ILE A 351 -17.94 -10.60 -13.87
C ILE A 351 -18.16 -9.09 -14.05
N ASN A 352 -19.30 -8.70 -14.60
CA ASN A 352 -19.75 -7.33 -14.57
C ASN A 352 -20.63 -7.06 -13.33
N LEU A 353 -20.01 -6.67 -12.22
CA LEU A 353 -20.75 -6.40 -10.96
C LEU A 353 -21.83 -5.32 -11.06
N ALA A 354 -21.84 -4.53 -12.13
CA ALA A 354 -22.89 -3.52 -12.36
C ALA A 354 -24.16 -4.12 -12.98
N ALA A 355 -24.05 -5.26 -13.67
CA ALA A 355 -25.13 -5.84 -14.46
C ALA A 355 -25.44 -7.32 -14.14
N ASP A 356 -24.41 -8.10 -13.81
CA ASP A 356 -24.56 -9.54 -13.58
C ASP A 356 -24.95 -9.84 -12.13
N PRO A 357 -25.66 -10.96 -11.89
CA PRO A 357 -25.86 -11.46 -10.53
C PRO A 357 -24.54 -11.78 -9.83
N ILE A 358 -24.37 -11.29 -8.60
CA ILE A 358 -23.15 -11.50 -7.79
C ILE A 358 -23.13 -12.93 -7.24
N ALA A 359 -24.30 -13.42 -6.82
CA ALA A 359 -24.46 -14.72 -6.18
C ALA A 359 -25.92 -15.19 -6.31
N GLN A 360 -26.16 -16.40 -5.84
CA GLN A 360 -27.52 -16.94 -5.69
C GLN A 360 -27.80 -17.22 -4.23
N THR A 361 -29.05 -16.97 -3.82
CA THR A 361 -29.55 -17.40 -2.51
C THR A 361 -29.60 -18.92 -2.42
N PRO A 362 -29.71 -19.52 -1.21
CA PRO A 362 -29.84 -20.97 -1.06
C PRO A 362 -31.03 -21.59 -1.81
N ASP A 363 -32.07 -20.81 -2.07
CA ASP A 363 -33.26 -21.23 -2.88
C ASP A 363 -33.08 -20.93 -4.37
N GLY A 364 -31.88 -20.53 -4.81
CA GLY A 364 -31.53 -20.41 -6.24
C GLY A 364 -31.93 -19.08 -6.89
N LYS A 365 -32.31 -18.05 -6.14
CA LYS A 365 -32.63 -16.73 -6.69
C LYS A 365 -31.37 -15.90 -6.92
N ASP A 366 -31.31 -15.25 -8.05
CA ASP A 366 -30.22 -14.34 -8.39
C ASP A 366 -30.23 -13.09 -7.50
N VAL A 367 -29.03 -12.72 -7.03
CA VAL A 367 -28.81 -11.53 -6.22
C VAL A 367 -27.86 -10.60 -6.94
N ASP A 368 -28.36 -9.45 -7.38
CA ASP A 368 -27.59 -8.38 -7.98
C ASP A 368 -27.00 -7.46 -6.91
N ARG A 369 -26.00 -6.66 -7.27
CA ARG A 369 -25.40 -5.64 -6.39
C ARG A 369 -26.45 -4.75 -5.73
N LYS A 370 -27.46 -4.29 -6.46
CA LYS A 370 -28.53 -3.42 -5.94
C LYS A 370 -29.30 -3.98 -4.74
N HIS A 371 -29.38 -5.31 -4.61
CA HIS A 371 -30.09 -5.96 -3.51
C HIS A 371 -29.33 -5.91 -2.17
N ILE A 372 -28.01 -5.75 -2.23
CA ILE A 372 -27.14 -5.72 -1.07
C ILE A 372 -26.47 -4.35 -0.86
N TRP A 373 -26.58 -3.42 -1.81
CA TRP A 373 -25.94 -2.11 -1.70
C TRP A 373 -26.73 -1.20 -0.76
N PRO A 374 -26.08 -0.55 0.22
CA PRO A 374 -26.74 0.40 1.11
C PRO A 374 -26.95 1.74 0.40
N THR A 375 -27.96 2.48 0.83
CA THR A 375 -28.14 3.87 0.43
C THR A 375 -27.18 4.77 1.22
N THR A 376 -26.87 5.93 0.65
CA THR A 376 -26.06 6.97 1.33
C THR A 376 -26.68 7.36 2.67
N ARG A 377 -28.02 7.42 2.73
CA ARG A 377 -28.77 7.72 3.95
C ARG A 377 -28.57 6.65 5.04
N GLU A 378 -28.71 5.35 4.72
CA GLU A 378 -28.46 4.26 5.68
C GLU A 378 -27.06 4.34 6.28
N ILE A 379 -26.06 4.67 5.44
CA ILE A 379 -24.67 4.83 5.90
C ILE A 379 -24.55 6.04 6.84
N ALA A 380 -25.07 7.20 6.43
CA ALA A 380 -24.96 8.45 7.19
C ALA A 380 -25.62 8.35 8.57
N GLU A 381 -26.82 7.75 8.65
CA GLU A 381 -27.55 7.54 9.90
C GLU A 381 -26.73 6.69 10.89
N LEU A 382 -26.08 5.60 10.44
CA LEU A 382 -25.24 4.77 11.29
C LEU A 382 -23.92 5.46 11.67
N VAL A 383 -23.30 6.19 10.74
CA VAL A 383 -22.09 6.97 11.04
C VAL A 383 -22.40 7.97 12.17
N GLU A 384 -23.51 8.73 12.08
CA GLU A 384 -23.91 9.69 13.09
C GLU A 384 -24.16 9.02 14.45
N GLN A 385 -24.77 7.84 14.48
CA GLN A 385 -25.09 7.12 15.71
C GLN A 385 -23.89 6.46 16.38
N THR A 386 -22.87 6.03 15.63
CA THR A 386 -21.84 5.13 16.15
C THR A 386 -20.43 5.72 16.15
N VAL A 387 -20.16 6.69 15.27
CA VAL A 387 -18.84 7.38 15.21
C VAL A 387 -18.88 8.59 16.13
N THR A 388 -18.81 8.34 17.43
CA THR A 388 -19.02 9.37 18.44
C THR A 388 -17.72 9.82 19.10
N ARG A 389 -17.76 11.01 19.70
CA ARG A 389 -16.65 11.56 20.50
C ARG A 389 -16.22 10.58 21.60
N GLU A 390 -17.18 9.95 22.26
CA GLU A 390 -16.97 9.01 23.36
C GLU A 390 -16.22 7.75 22.87
N ALA A 391 -16.52 7.27 21.66
CA ALA A 391 -15.82 6.15 21.05
C ALA A 391 -14.32 6.47 20.87
N PHE A 392 -13.98 7.66 20.37
CA PHE A 392 -12.59 8.11 20.26
C PHE A 392 -11.93 8.27 21.61
N GLN A 393 -12.55 9.00 22.55
CA GLN A 393 -11.99 9.25 23.87
C GLN A 393 -11.73 7.95 24.64
N SER A 394 -12.65 7.00 24.61
CA SER A 394 -12.51 5.73 25.33
C SER A 394 -11.36 4.88 24.78
N LYS A 395 -11.19 4.84 23.46
CA LYS A 395 -10.12 4.03 22.82
C LYS A 395 -8.73 4.66 22.94
N TYR A 396 -8.64 5.99 23.05
CA TYR A 396 -7.36 6.67 23.19
C TYR A 396 -6.97 7.04 24.63
N ALA A 397 -7.88 6.89 25.61
CA ALA A 397 -7.61 7.22 27.01
C ALA A 397 -6.38 6.50 27.57
N ASP A 398 -6.19 5.24 27.21
CA ASP A 398 -5.13 4.36 27.70
C ASP A 398 -4.10 3.96 26.63
N VAL A 399 -4.02 4.70 25.52
CA VAL A 399 -3.16 4.34 24.36
C VAL A 399 -1.69 4.17 24.73
N PHE A 400 -1.19 4.91 25.72
CA PHE A 400 0.19 4.81 26.19
C PHE A 400 0.45 3.67 27.18
N LYS A 401 -0.59 3.05 27.74
CA LYS A 401 -0.41 1.96 28.70
C LYS A 401 -0.09 0.63 28.02
N GLY A 402 -0.56 0.45 26.79
CA GLY A 402 -0.47 -0.82 26.08
C GLY A 402 -1.28 -1.96 26.74
N ASP A 403 -1.27 -3.12 26.13
CA ASP A 403 -1.88 -4.32 26.67
C ASP A 403 -0.99 -5.01 27.74
N GLU A 404 -1.47 -6.13 28.30
CA GLU A 404 -0.72 -6.88 29.32
C GLU A 404 0.61 -7.41 28.77
N LYS A 405 0.63 -7.87 27.52
CA LYS A 405 1.87 -8.38 26.88
C LYS A 405 2.91 -7.27 26.72
N TRP A 406 2.48 -6.08 26.27
CA TRP A 406 3.35 -4.91 26.18
C TRP A 406 3.92 -4.53 27.55
N ARG A 407 3.09 -4.50 28.59
CA ARG A 407 3.51 -4.15 29.96
C ARG A 407 4.39 -5.19 30.62
N SER A 408 4.30 -6.46 30.20
CA SER A 408 5.12 -7.55 30.73
C SER A 408 6.52 -7.63 30.07
N VAL A 409 6.80 -6.83 29.05
CA VAL A 409 8.14 -6.77 28.44
C VAL A 409 9.13 -6.17 29.45
N GLU A 410 10.07 -7.00 29.89
CA GLU A 410 11.16 -6.54 30.73
C GLU A 410 12.10 -5.60 29.94
N THR A 411 12.31 -4.41 30.45
CA THR A 411 13.20 -3.42 29.85
C THR A 411 14.30 -3.04 30.83
N THR A 412 15.53 -3.01 30.34
CA THR A 412 16.67 -2.47 31.09
C THR A 412 16.73 -0.95 30.86
N LYS A 413 16.90 -0.19 31.95
CA LYS A 413 17.19 1.25 31.84
C LYS A 413 18.67 1.41 31.50
N ALA A 414 18.97 1.61 30.23
CA ALA A 414 20.31 1.83 29.72
C ALA A 414 20.32 2.99 28.73
N GLU A 415 21.43 3.67 28.56
CA GLU A 415 21.60 4.74 27.56
C GLU A 415 21.72 4.18 26.13
N THR A 416 22.18 2.93 26.01
CA THR A 416 22.34 2.24 24.73
C THR A 416 21.61 0.91 24.75
N TYR A 417 21.17 0.47 23.56
CA TYR A 417 20.55 -0.84 23.40
C TYR A 417 21.59 -1.96 23.51
N ASP A 418 21.29 -2.98 24.30
CA ASP A 418 22.11 -4.19 24.35
C ASP A 418 21.70 -5.11 23.18
N TRP A 419 22.60 -5.26 22.21
CA TRP A 419 22.36 -6.03 20.99
C TRP A 419 22.59 -7.53 21.21
N PRO A 420 21.54 -8.36 21.37
CA PRO A 420 21.71 -9.80 21.56
C PRO A 420 22.26 -10.45 20.28
N ALA A 421 23.49 -10.91 20.33
CA ALA A 421 24.17 -11.52 19.16
C ALA A 421 23.44 -12.77 18.60
N ALA A 422 22.67 -13.47 19.44
CA ALA A 422 21.88 -14.63 19.05
C ALA A 422 20.54 -14.26 18.38
N SER A 423 20.10 -13.02 18.40
CA SER A 423 18.84 -12.61 17.79
C SER A 423 18.87 -12.81 16.28
N THR A 424 17.82 -13.46 15.75
CA THR A 424 17.62 -13.58 14.30
C THR A 424 16.61 -12.56 13.75
N TYR A 425 16.10 -11.67 14.61
CA TYR A 425 15.16 -10.61 14.26
C TYR A 425 15.77 -9.21 14.30
N ILE A 426 16.70 -8.94 15.24
CA ILE A 426 17.34 -7.65 15.42
C ILE A 426 18.84 -7.88 15.52
N GLN A 427 19.61 -7.22 14.66
CA GLN A 427 21.07 -7.29 14.62
C GLN A 427 21.65 -5.88 14.64
N ASN A 428 22.79 -5.71 15.30
CA ASN A 428 23.53 -4.45 15.26
C ASN A 428 24.01 -4.17 13.83
N PRO A 429 23.51 -3.13 13.17
CA PRO A 429 23.87 -2.85 11.78
C PRO A 429 25.30 -2.32 11.66
N PRO A 430 26.04 -2.66 10.59
CA PRO A 430 27.44 -2.30 10.43
C PRO A 430 27.68 -0.87 9.92
N TYR A 431 26.67 -0.01 9.90
CA TYR A 431 26.72 1.31 9.23
C TYR A 431 27.86 2.20 9.73
N PHE A 432 28.19 2.11 11.02
CA PHE A 432 29.21 2.93 11.65
C PHE A 432 30.56 2.21 11.83
N GLN A 433 30.68 0.97 11.39
CA GLN A 433 31.93 0.20 11.50
C GLN A 433 32.99 0.79 10.57
N GLY A 434 34.12 1.18 11.17
CA GLY A 434 35.23 1.77 10.43
C GLY A 434 35.01 3.22 9.98
N MET A 435 33.95 3.88 10.47
CA MET A 435 33.69 5.30 10.23
C MET A 435 34.62 6.15 11.10
N GLY A 436 35.35 7.09 10.49
CA GLY A 436 36.11 8.10 11.19
C GLY A 436 35.32 9.39 11.36
N SER A 437 35.89 10.37 12.10
CA SER A 437 35.32 11.71 12.24
C SER A 437 35.48 12.58 10.99
N GLU A 438 36.41 12.23 10.12
CA GLU A 438 36.66 12.97 8.89
C GLU A 438 36.03 12.27 7.69
N PRO A 439 35.43 13.02 6.74
CA PRO A 439 34.89 12.46 5.51
C PRO A 439 35.96 11.76 4.68
N GLY A 440 35.61 10.68 4.01
CA GLY A 440 36.49 10.03 3.05
C GLY A 440 36.75 10.91 1.82
N THR A 441 37.82 10.62 1.09
CA THR A 441 38.15 11.32 -0.15
C THR A 441 37.32 10.76 -1.33
N ILE A 442 36.91 11.65 -2.22
CA ILE A 442 36.25 11.27 -3.48
C ILE A 442 37.32 10.74 -4.44
N SER A 443 37.08 9.54 -5.00
CA SER A 443 37.97 8.92 -5.99
C SER A 443 37.17 8.47 -7.21
N ASN A 444 37.86 8.33 -8.36
CA ASN A 444 37.25 7.73 -9.55
C ASN A 444 36.91 6.26 -9.28
N ILE A 445 35.84 5.79 -9.91
CA ILE A 445 35.46 4.37 -9.90
C ILE A 445 35.98 3.75 -11.18
N GLU A 446 36.86 2.77 -11.05
CA GLU A 446 37.50 2.10 -12.19
C GLU A 446 37.19 0.61 -12.20
N GLY A 447 37.06 0.02 -13.37
CA GLY A 447 36.86 -1.43 -13.54
C GLY A 447 35.49 -1.96 -13.08
N ALA A 448 34.50 -1.08 -12.88
CA ALA A 448 33.17 -1.49 -12.41
C ALA A 448 32.51 -2.49 -13.39
N LYS A 449 31.83 -3.49 -12.82
CA LYS A 449 31.02 -4.48 -13.56
C LYS A 449 29.53 -4.21 -13.39
N VAL A 450 28.78 -4.50 -14.44
CA VAL A 450 27.32 -4.35 -14.40
C VAL A 450 26.73 -5.54 -13.62
N LEU A 451 26.05 -5.24 -12.49
CA LEU A 451 25.34 -6.24 -11.72
C LEU A 451 23.92 -6.46 -12.25
N LEU A 452 23.22 -5.35 -12.60
CA LEU A 452 21.84 -5.39 -13.07
C LEU A 452 21.60 -4.34 -14.15
N VAL A 453 20.78 -4.71 -15.13
CA VAL A 453 20.13 -3.80 -16.07
C VAL A 453 18.62 -4.00 -15.91
N LEU A 454 17.93 -2.97 -15.43
CA LEU A 454 16.53 -3.03 -15.07
C LEU A 454 15.72 -2.04 -15.91
N GLY A 455 14.51 -2.45 -16.29
CA GLY A 455 13.57 -1.59 -17.00
C GLY A 455 12.93 -0.51 -16.11
N ASP A 456 11.84 0.08 -16.61
CA ASP A 456 11.08 1.11 -15.92
C ASP A 456 10.26 0.54 -14.74
N MET A 457 9.87 1.42 -13.81
CA MET A 457 8.97 1.10 -12.68
C MET A 457 9.49 0.00 -11.74
N VAL A 458 10.79 -0.10 -11.55
CA VAL A 458 11.36 -0.94 -10.49
C VAL A 458 11.15 -0.25 -9.15
N THR A 459 10.08 -0.63 -8.47
CA THR A 459 9.65 -0.02 -7.21
C THR A 459 10.49 -0.48 -6.02
N THR A 460 10.32 0.19 -4.88
CA THR A 460 10.94 -0.24 -3.61
C THR A 460 10.55 -1.67 -3.19
N ASP A 461 9.41 -2.20 -3.67
CA ASP A 461 9.00 -3.59 -3.45
C ASP A 461 9.85 -4.59 -4.24
N HIS A 462 10.36 -4.20 -5.40
CA HIS A 462 11.31 -5.01 -6.17
C HIS A 462 12.69 -5.00 -5.54
N ILE A 463 13.11 -3.85 -5.02
CA ILE A 463 14.44 -3.65 -4.44
C ILE A 463 14.53 -4.27 -3.05
N SER A 464 13.51 -4.05 -2.21
CA SER A 464 13.45 -4.52 -0.81
C SER A 464 12.11 -5.21 -0.52
N PRO A 465 11.96 -6.49 -0.89
CA PRO A 465 10.72 -7.23 -0.71
C PRO A 465 10.35 -7.38 0.77
N ALA A 466 9.05 -7.41 1.07
CA ALA A 466 8.52 -7.55 2.43
C ALA A 466 7.91 -8.93 2.68
N GLY A 467 7.61 -9.70 1.64
CA GLY A 467 6.92 -10.99 1.70
C GLY A 467 7.77 -12.14 2.25
N SER A 468 7.21 -13.34 2.20
CA SER A 468 7.90 -14.58 2.57
C SER A 468 9.00 -14.94 1.58
N PHE A 469 9.92 -15.79 2.00
CA PHE A 469 11.04 -16.28 1.18
C PHE A 469 11.27 -17.77 1.38
N ALA A 470 11.80 -18.42 0.34
CA ALA A 470 12.03 -19.85 0.33
C ALA A 470 13.25 -20.25 1.18
N ALA A 471 13.24 -21.49 1.68
CA ALA A 471 14.39 -22.07 2.40
C ALA A 471 15.66 -22.16 1.54
N SER A 472 15.50 -22.30 0.22
CA SER A 472 16.62 -22.33 -0.74
C SER A 472 17.22 -20.97 -1.07
N SER A 473 16.54 -19.87 -0.70
CA SER A 473 17.03 -18.51 -0.92
C SER A 473 18.26 -18.20 -0.04
N PRO A 474 19.08 -17.20 -0.39
CA PRO A 474 20.18 -16.77 0.48
C PRO A 474 19.75 -16.42 1.91
N ALA A 475 18.59 -15.75 2.07
CA ALA A 475 18.02 -15.43 3.39
C ALA A 475 17.55 -16.69 4.13
N GLY A 476 16.94 -17.65 3.42
CA GLY A 476 16.51 -18.92 4.00
C GLY A 476 17.70 -19.75 4.49
N LYS A 477 18.76 -19.87 3.68
CA LYS A 477 20.00 -20.55 4.06
C LYS A 477 20.63 -19.93 5.32
N TYR A 478 20.71 -18.58 5.36
CA TYR A 478 21.21 -17.86 6.52
C TYR A 478 20.45 -18.18 7.82
N LEU A 479 19.12 -18.34 7.74
CA LEU A 479 18.30 -18.69 8.90
C LEU A 479 18.44 -20.19 9.27
N LEU A 480 18.53 -21.08 8.29
CA LEU A 480 18.79 -22.51 8.53
C LEU A 480 20.13 -22.72 9.24
N ASP A 481 21.18 -22.02 8.84
CA ASP A 481 22.50 -22.06 9.50
C ASP A 481 22.43 -21.60 10.98
N ARG A 482 21.38 -20.83 11.33
CA ARG A 482 21.08 -20.41 12.71
C ARG A 482 19.98 -21.23 13.38
N GLN A 483 19.71 -22.40 12.83
CA GLN A 483 18.76 -23.40 13.37
C GLN A 483 17.29 -22.89 13.42
N VAL A 484 16.94 -21.85 12.66
CA VAL A 484 15.56 -21.41 12.51
C VAL A 484 14.85 -22.32 11.50
N GLN A 485 13.74 -22.92 11.91
CA GLN A 485 12.98 -23.82 11.04
C GLN A 485 12.20 -23.03 9.96
N PRO A 486 11.98 -23.62 8.75
CA PRO A 486 11.26 -22.91 7.67
C PRO A 486 9.89 -22.34 8.07
N ARG A 487 9.15 -23.04 8.93
CA ARG A 487 7.86 -22.57 9.48
C ARG A 487 7.98 -21.32 10.36
N GLU A 488 9.19 -21.00 10.83
CA GLU A 488 9.50 -19.88 11.72
C GLU A 488 10.20 -18.72 10.99
N PHE A 489 10.39 -18.84 9.68
CA PHE A 489 11.06 -17.82 8.86
C PHE A 489 10.31 -16.50 8.89
N ASN A 490 8.99 -16.53 8.94
CA ASN A 490 8.13 -15.36 8.75
C ASN A 490 8.39 -14.71 7.37
N SER A 491 8.59 -13.40 7.36
CA SER A 491 8.78 -12.62 6.14
C SER A 491 9.98 -11.67 6.27
N TYR A 492 10.45 -11.13 5.16
CA TYR A 492 11.43 -10.03 5.17
C TYR A 492 10.94 -8.86 6.03
N GLY A 493 9.65 -8.49 5.92
CA GLY A 493 9.07 -7.41 6.71
C GLY A 493 9.14 -7.65 8.21
N SER A 494 8.92 -8.89 8.67
CA SER A 494 9.03 -9.25 10.09
C SER A 494 10.47 -9.24 10.62
N ARG A 495 11.44 -9.43 9.73
CA ARG A 495 12.88 -9.48 10.07
C ARG A 495 13.65 -8.24 9.63
N ARG A 496 12.95 -7.16 9.33
CA ARG A 496 13.55 -5.91 8.82
C ARG A 496 14.60 -5.30 9.75
N GLY A 497 14.59 -5.62 11.03
CA GLY A 497 15.62 -5.24 12.00
C GLY A 497 16.90 -6.10 11.92
N ASN A 498 16.93 -7.11 11.05
CA ASN A 498 18.10 -7.96 10.81
C ASN A 498 18.66 -7.67 9.41
N HIS A 499 19.70 -6.83 9.34
CA HIS A 499 20.33 -6.45 8.07
C HIS A 499 20.87 -7.64 7.28
N GLU A 500 21.29 -8.71 7.94
CA GLU A 500 21.78 -9.92 7.28
C GLU A 500 20.70 -10.65 6.48
N VAL A 501 19.47 -10.69 7.00
CA VAL A 501 18.31 -11.22 6.26
C VAL A 501 17.93 -10.28 5.13
N MET A 502 17.84 -8.97 5.42
CA MET A 502 17.39 -7.98 4.45
C MET A 502 18.33 -7.84 3.26
N MET A 503 19.62 -7.83 3.50
CA MET A 503 20.64 -7.75 2.46
C MET A 503 20.57 -8.94 1.51
N ARG A 504 20.29 -10.14 2.02
CA ARG A 504 20.10 -11.35 1.21
C ARG A 504 18.79 -11.35 0.44
N GLY A 505 17.86 -10.47 0.80
CA GLY A 505 16.61 -10.22 0.11
C GLY A 505 16.65 -9.07 -0.91
N THR A 506 17.75 -8.36 -1.00
CA THR A 506 17.86 -7.24 -1.94
C THR A 506 17.71 -7.71 -3.38
N PHE A 507 16.78 -7.11 -4.11
CA PHE A 507 16.36 -7.52 -5.46
C PHE A 507 15.86 -8.97 -5.56
N ALA A 508 15.49 -9.62 -4.46
CA ALA A 508 14.99 -10.99 -4.46
C ALA A 508 13.47 -11.08 -4.78
N ASN A 509 12.86 -10.01 -5.29
CA ASN A 509 11.47 -10.04 -5.73
C ASN A 509 11.32 -11.02 -6.90
N ILE A 510 10.31 -11.90 -6.81
CA ILE A 510 10.07 -12.97 -7.79
C ILE A 510 9.63 -12.46 -9.17
N ARG A 511 9.31 -11.18 -9.32
CA ARG A 511 8.86 -10.54 -10.57
C ARG A 511 9.88 -9.57 -11.16
N ILE A 512 11.01 -9.37 -10.50
CA ILE A 512 12.07 -8.53 -11.06
C ILE A 512 12.62 -9.18 -12.33
N LYS A 513 12.90 -8.36 -13.34
CA LYS A 513 13.49 -8.81 -14.60
C LYS A 513 14.82 -8.10 -14.79
N ASN A 514 15.87 -8.89 -14.90
CA ASN A 514 17.18 -8.38 -15.25
C ASN A 514 17.39 -8.58 -16.76
N GLU A 515 17.49 -7.50 -17.52
CA GLU A 515 17.64 -7.53 -18.99
C GLU A 515 18.96 -8.18 -19.46
N MET A 516 19.89 -8.43 -18.53
CA MET A 516 21.09 -9.23 -18.81
C MET A 516 20.79 -10.74 -18.96
N LEU A 517 19.57 -11.18 -18.59
CA LEU A 517 19.12 -12.56 -18.63
C LEU A 517 17.85 -12.67 -19.49
N ASP A 518 17.91 -13.42 -20.58
CA ASP A 518 16.79 -13.58 -21.50
C ASP A 518 15.59 -14.26 -20.84
N GLY A 519 14.52 -13.48 -20.57
CA GLY A 519 13.22 -13.99 -20.09
C GLY A 519 13.20 -14.55 -18.66
N VAL A 520 14.28 -14.42 -17.90
CA VAL A 520 14.35 -14.90 -16.52
C VAL A 520 13.68 -13.89 -15.58
N GLU A 521 12.70 -14.35 -14.80
CA GLU A 521 12.10 -13.61 -13.70
C GLU A 521 12.72 -14.02 -12.36
N GLY A 522 12.79 -13.07 -11.43
CA GLY A 522 13.33 -13.28 -10.08
C GLY A 522 14.70 -12.68 -9.86
N GLY A 523 15.18 -12.79 -8.63
CA GLY A 523 16.42 -12.16 -8.16
C GLY A 523 17.70 -12.82 -8.67
N TYR A 524 17.89 -12.89 -9.98
CA TYR A 524 19.05 -13.52 -10.63
C TYR A 524 19.86 -12.54 -11.47
N THR A 525 21.17 -12.84 -11.60
CA THR A 525 22.12 -12.14 -12.46
C THR A 525 23.22 -13.07 -12.92
N LYS A 526 24.20 -12.53 -13.67
CA LYS A 526 25.42 -13.22 -14.07
C LYS A 526 26.53 -12.97 -13.06
N GLY A 527 27.14 -14.06 -12.59
CA GLY A 527 28.33 -14.01 -11.74
C GLY A 527 29.60 -13.64 -12.50
N PRO A 528 30.76 -13.57 -11.79
CA PRO A 528 32.05 -13.25 -12.40
C PRO A 528 32.46 -14.21 -13.52
N ASP A 529 32.05 -15.46 -13.44
CA ASP A 529 32.29 -16.53 -14.43
C ASP A 529 31.24 -16.59 -15.54
N GLY A 530 30.25 -15.69 -15.52
CA GLY A 530 29.15 -15.64 -16.48
C GLY A 530 27.99 -16.60 -16.16
N SER A 531 28.08 -17.42 -15.10
CA SER A 531 27.00 -18.30 -14.68
C SER A 531 25.83 -17.52 -14.06
N GLN A 532 24.62 -18.06 -14.21
CA GLN A 532 23.45 -17.50 -13.55
C GLN A 532 23.43 -17.87 -12.07
N MET A 533 23.31 -16.88 -11.20
CA MET A 533 23.19 -17.08 -9.75
C MET A 533 22.29 -16.02 -9.11
N SER A 534 22.04 -16.14 -7.81
CA SER A 534 21.29 -15.10 -7.09
C SER A 534 22.06 -13.77 -7.12
N ILE A 535 21.34 -12.66 -7.12
CA ILE A 535 21.97 -11.32 -7.10
C ILE A 535 22.88 -11.17 -5.88
N PHE A 536 22.44 -11.67 -4.72
CA PHE A 536 23.25 -11.65 -3.51
C PHE A 536 24.55 -12.43 -3.67
N ASP A 537 24.49 -13.68 -4.14
CA ASP A 537 25.69 -14.53 -4.28
C ASP A 537 26.67 -13.94 -5.31
N ALA A 538 26.15 -13.36 -6.42
CA ALA A 538 26.97 -12.65 -7.39
C ALA A 538 27.66 -11.42 -6.78
N ALA A 539 26.91 -10.61 -6.02
CA ALA A 539 27.47 -9.44 -5.38
C ALA A 539 28.58 -9.79 -4.40
N MET A 540 28.40 -10.87 -3.63
CA MET A 540 29.43 -11.37 -2.71
C MET A 540 30.68 -11.87 -3.46
N ALA A 541 30.52 -12.61 -4.56
CA ALA A 541 31.63 -13.08 -5.38
C ALA A 541 32.45 -11.92 -6.01
N TYR A 542 31.79 -10.84 -6.42
CA TYR A 542 32.46 -9.62 -6.88
C TYR A 542 33.14 -8.86 -5.72
N GLN A 543 32.53 -8.87 -4.54
CA GLN A 543 33.15 -8.27 -3.34
C GLN A 543 34.46 -8.97 -2.96
N ASP A 544 34.49 -10.31 -2.99
CA ASP A 544 35.72 -11.08 -2.71
C ASP A 544 36.86 -10.71 -3.64
N SER A 545 36.54 -10.34 -4.89
CA SER A 545 37.50 -9.85 -5.89
C SER A 545 37.72 -8.33 -5.85
N GLN A 546 37.12 -7.61 -4.88
CA GLN A 546 37.15 -6.14 -4.76
C GLN A 546 36.72 -5.41 -6.02
N THR A 547 35.82 -6.01 -6.82
CA THR A 547 35.32 -5.42 -8.07
C THR A 547 34.14 -4.49 -7.80
N PRO A 548 34.21 -3.21 -8.20
CA PRO A 548 33.08 -2.29 -8.09
C PRO A 548 31.90 -2.74 -8.95
N LEU A 549 30.68 -2.44 -8.49
CA LEU A 549 29.45 -2.82 -9.17
C LEU A 549 28.62 -1.59 -9.56
N VAL A 550 27.91 -1.70 -10.69
CA VAL A 550 26.98 -0.69 -11.18
C VAL A 550 25.62 -1.33 -11.50
N ILE A 551 24.56 -0.60 -11.22
CA ILE A 551 23.17 -0.97 -11.53
C ILE A 551 22.59 0.12 -12.43
N PHE A 552 21.98 -0.28 -13.54
CA PHE A 552 21.21 0.60 -14.41
C PHE A 552 19.72 0.36 -14.17
N GLY A 553 18.99 1.42 -13.83
CA GLY A 553 17.53 1.41 -13.68
C GLY A 553 16.86 2.32 -14.70
N GLY A 554 15.67 1.94 -15.14
CA GLY A 554 14.82 2.74 -16.02
C GLY A 554 14.12 3.89 -15.30
N ALA A 555 13.11 4.46 -15.95
CA ALA A 555 12.29 5.53 -15.39
C ALA A 555 11.56 5.08 -14.12
N GLN A 556 11.39 6.01 -13.15
CA GLN A 556 10.69 5.77 -11.87
C GLN A 556 11.31 4.64 -11.01
N TYR A 557 12.63 4.39 -11.14
CA TYR A 557 13.35 3.48 -10.25
C TYR A 557 13.23 3.96 -8.80
N GLY A 558 12.96 3.02 -7.88
CA GLY A 558 12.80 3.31 -6.46
C GLY A 558 11.48 4.00 -6.08
N ALA A 559 10.52 4.15 -7.02
CA ALA A 559 9.20 4.66 -6.69
C ALA A 559 8.48 3.74 -5.68
N GLY A 560 7.72 4.33 -4.76
CA GLY A 560 6.93 3.59 -3.78
C GLY A 560 7.19 4.00 -2.33
N SER A 561 7.04 3.09 -1.37
CA SER A 561 7.31 3.35 0.06
C SER A 561 8.77 3.62 0.32
N SER A 562 9.05 4.53 1.26
CA SER A 562 10.37 4.63 1.86
C SER A 562 10.76 3.30 2.47
N ARG A 563 11.86 2.73 1.99
CA ARG A 563 12.49 1.56 2.57
C ARG A 563 13.98 1.81 2.61
N ASP A 564 14.55 1.85 3.80
CA ASP A 564 15.96 2.17 4.00
C ASP A 564 16.88 1.26 3.20
N HIS A 565 16.47 0.01 3.05
CA HIS A 565 17.20 -0.98 2.24
C HIS A 565 17.11 -0.76 0.73
N ALA A 566 16.13 0.00 0.24
CA ALA A 566 16.04 0.33 -1.18
C ALA A 566 17.18 1.26 -1.64
N ASN A 567 17.72 2.05 -0.71
CA ASN A 567 18.80 2.98 -0.96
C ASN A 567 20.15 2.50 -0.39
N SER A 568 20.15 1.49 0.49
CA SER A 568 21.32 1.04 1.24
C SER A 568 21.80 -0.40 1.03
N PRO A 569 21.20 -1.24 0.15
CA PRO A 569 21.63 -2.63 0.03
C PRO A 569 23.08 -2.77 -0.45
N THR A 570 23.62 -1.72 -1.03
CA THR A 570 24.97 -1.67 -1.55
C THR A 570 25.98 -1.07 -0.57
N ARG A 571 25.52 -0.37 0.49
CA ARG A 571 26.39 0.19 1.50
C ARG A 571 26.76 -0.79 2.61
N THR A 572 25.96 -1.81 2.88
CA THR A 572 26.18 -2.71 4.02
C THR A 572 27.25 -3.77 3.78
N HIS A 573 27.62 -4.07 2.52
CA HIS A 573 28.66 -5.05 2.22
C HIS A 573 29.61 -4.63 1.09
N VAL A 574 29.31 -3.58 0.38
CA VAL A 574 30.25 -2.99 -0.55
C VAL A 574 30.80 -1.75 0.13
N ARG A 575 32.09 -1.74 0.43
CA ARG A 575 32.76 -0.53 0.96
C ARG A 575 32.35 0.68 0.15
N PRO A 576 32.21 1.89 0.74
CA PRO A 576 31.53 3.06 0.14
C PRO A 576 32.01 3.50 -1.26
N ALA A 577 32.98 2.83 -1.83
CA ALA A 577 33.58 3.19 -3.11
C ALA A 577 32.99 2.48 -4.34
N SER A 578 31.94 1.63 -4.22
CA SER A 578 31.78 0.64 -5.31
C SER A 578 30.40 0.38 -5.88
N THR A 579 29.36 1.16 -5.58
CA THR A 579 28.10 1.01 -6.32
C THR A 579 27.56 2.36 -6.78
N ILE A 580 27.41 2.50 -8.09
CA ILE A 580 26.76 3.63 -8.73
C ILE A 580 25.39 3.14 -9.20
N CYS A 581 24.33 3.84 -8.81
CA CYS A 581 23.03 3.73 -9.47
C CYS A 581 22.96 4.80 -10.55
N ALA A 582 23.00 4.41 -11.83
CA ALA A 582 22.78 5.31 -12.95
C ALA A 582 21.33 5.19 -13.38
N ALA A 583 20.52 6.21 -13.10
CA ALA A 583 19.20 6.36 -13.70
C ALA A 583 19.34 6.74 -15.18
N SER A 584 18.45 6.26 -16.05
CA SER A 584 18.49 6.58 -17.48
C SER A 584 18.42 8.09 -17.73
N MET A 585 19.17 8.58 -18.71
CA MET A 585 19.26 10.00 -19.10
C MET A 585 17.94 10.63 -19.61
N ALA A 586 16.83 9.93 -19.56
CA ALA A 586 15.54 10.42 -20.06
C ALA A 586 14.82 11.41 -19.12
N GLN A 587 15.33 11.64 -17.92
CA GLN A 587 14.82 12.69 -17.02
C GLN A 587 15.86 13.80 -16.82
N ARG A 588 16.08 14.60 -17.85
CA ARG A 588 16.75 15.89 -17.68
C ARG A 588 15.78 16.97 -17.19
N SER A 589 15.10 16.80 -16.07
CA SER A 589 14.37 17.92 -15.46
C SER A 589 14.02 17.78 -13.97
N SER A 590 14.48 16.77 -13.26
CA SER A 590 14.38 16.79 -11.79
C SER A 590 15.64 16.16 -11.22
N GLY A 591 16.54 17.02 -10.74
CA GLY A 591 17.73 16.59 -10.04
C GLY A 591 17.35 15.88 -8.74
N GLN A 592 17.59 14.62 -8.70
CA GLN A 592 17.84 13.87 -7.49
C GLN A 592 18.78 12.71 -7.85
N CYS A 593 20.05 13.03 -7.93
CA CYS A 593 21.09 12.08 -7.58
C CYS A 593 21.31 12.26 -6.08
N SER A 594 20.70 11.41 -5.25
CA SER A 594 21.14 11.24 -3.89
C SER A 594 22.37 10.32 -3.92
N GLY A 595 23.52 10.91 -3.72
CA GLY A 595 24.81 10.25 -3.48
C GLY A 595 24.81 9.47 -2.16
#